data_98fd0b24c9e1812ffcbcbda91b5b3a2b
#
_entry.id   98fd0b24c9e1812ffcbcbda91b5b3a2b
#
_cell.length_a   1.000
_cell.length_b   1.000
_cell.length_c   1.000
_cell.angle_alpha   90.00
_cell.angle_beta   90.00
_cell.angle_gamma   90.00
#
_symmetry.space_group_name_H-M   'P 1'
#
loop_
_entity.id
_entity.type
_entity.pdbx_description
1 polymer ?
#
loop_
_entity_poly.entity_id
_entity_poly.type
_entity_poly.pdbx_seq_one_letter_code
_entity_poly.pdbx_strand_id
1 'polypeptide(L)'
;MPTLDDIDKTILNRIQSDFPITPRPYLTIANDLELSHDEVLARLNRLKEKGIIRRVGGNFVPGKLGFVSTLCAAKVPEDKISDFAETVNRYPGVTHNYQRDNEFNIWFTFIAPSAEEIESNLEKISGETGIIGILNLPATKVFKVKAHFDL
;
A
#
# COMPACT_ATOMS: atom_id res chain seq x y z
N MET A 1 8.82 -4.03 -20.00
CA MET A 1 7.72 -4.47 -19.11
C MET A 1 7.78 -5.99 -19.01
N PRO A 2 7.53 -6.61 -17.85
CA PRO A 2 7.42 -8.06 -17.78
C PRO A 2 6.23 -8.50 -18.65
N THR A 3 6.48 -9.41 -19.59
CA THR A 3 5.43 -9.97 -20.46
C THR A 3 4.56 -10.90 -19.62
N LEU A 4 3.28 -10.53 -19.47
CA LEU A 4 2.23 -11.39 -18.94
C LEU A 4 1.64 -12.22 -20.10
N ASP A 5 1.54 -13.52 -19.93
CA ASP A 5 0.75 -14.34 -20.83
C ASP A 5 -0.75 -14.31 -20.47
N ASP A 6 -1.60 -14.87 -21.29
CA ASP A 6 -3.06 -14.81 -21.09
C ASP A 6 -3.51 -15.56 -19.84
N ILE A 7 -2.79 -16.62 -19.44
CA ILE A 7 -3.06 -17.35 -18.20
C ILE A 7 -2.71 -16.47 -16.97
N ASP A 8 -1.57 -15.77 -17.01
CA ASP A 8 -1.19 -14.83 -15.95
C ASP A 8 -2.26 -13.75 -15.78
N LYS A 9 -2.76 -13.17 -16.87
CA LYS A 9 -3.83 -12.16 -16.85
C LYS A 9 -5.11 -12.71 -16.26
N THR A 10 -5.50 -13.92 -16.66
CA THR A 10 -6.71 -14.59 -16.14
C THR A 10 -6.60 -14.82 -14.64
N ILE A 11 -5.46 -15.30 -14.14
CA ILE A 11 -5.21 -15.47 -12.71
C ILE A 11 -5.28 -14.11 -12.00
N LEU A 12 -4.61 -13.08 -12.51
CA LEU A 12 -4.61 -11.74 -11.91
C LEU A 12 -6.02 -11.14 -11.87
N ASN A 13 -6.80 -11.24 -12.95
CA ASN A 13 -8.19 -10.80 -13.01
C ASN A 13 -9.05 -11.51 -11.96
N ARG A 14 -8.87 -12.81 -11.77
CA ARG A 14 -9.62 -13.59 -10.77
C ARG A 14 -9.30 -13.17 -9.34
N ILE A 15 -8.01 -12.96 -9.01
CA ILE A 15 -7.58 -12.68 -7.63
C ILE A 15 -7.75 -11.22 -7.21
N GLN A 16 -7.77 -10.25 -8.14
CA GLN A 16 -7.88 -8.83 -7.79
C GLN A 16 -9.29 -8.45 -7.31
N SER A 17 -10.31 -9.16 -7.74
CA SER A 17 -11.73 -8.82 -7.46
C SER A 17 -12.39 -9.73 -6.46
N ASP A 18 -12.07 -11.01 -6.49
CA ASP A 18 -12.76 -12.04 -5.72
C ASP A 18 -11.81 -13.17 -5.33
N PHE A 19 -10.92 -12.88 -4.39
CA PHE A 19 -10.02 -13.89 -3.84
C PHE A 19 -10.82 -14.89 -2.99
N PRO A 20 -10.75 -16.22 -3.25
CA PRO A 20 -11.56 -17.20 -2.53
C PRO A 20 -11.22 -17.27 -1.03
N ILE A 21 -12.23 -17.12 -0.17
CA ILE A 21 -12.08 -17.31 1.28
C ILE A 21 -12.49 -18.76 1.61
N THR A 22 -11.61 -19.69 1.29
CA THR A 22 -11.78 -21.13 1.49
C THR A 22 -10.55 -21.73 2.16
N PRO A 23 -10.61 -22.97 2.73
CA PRO A 23 -9.43 -23.62 3.31
C PRO A 23 -8.29 -23.85 2.32
N ARG A 24 -8.59 -23.95 1.03
CA ARG A 24 -7.63 -24.17 -0.07
C ARG A 24 -7.84 -23.18 -1.21
N PRO A 25 -7.57 -21.87 -1.01
CA PRO A 25 -7.93 -20.84 -1.97
C PRO A 25 -7.29 -21.04 -3.35
N TYR A 26 -6.03 -21.45 -3.41
CA TYR A 26 -5.32 -21.66 -4.67
C TYR A 26 -5.84 -22.88 -5.45
N LEU A 27 -6.31 -23.91 -4.77
CA LEU A 27 -6.99 -25.04 -5.40
C LEU A 27 -8.35 -24.60 -5.96
N THR A 28 -9.09 -23.75 -5.26
CA THR A 28 -10.33 -23.17 -5.77
C THR A 28 -10.07 -22.37 -7.05
N ILE A 29 -9.05 -21.50 -7.06
CA ILE A 29 -8.65 -20.74 -8.25
C ILE A 29 -8.26 -21.69 -9.40
N ALA A 30 -7.49 -22.73 -9.13
CA ALA A 30 -7.10 -23.71 -10.13
C ALA A 30 -8.31 -24.40 -10.78
N ASN A 31 -9.27 -24.83 -9.97
CA ASN A 31 -10.51 -25.46 -10.44
C ASN A 31 -11.37 -24.49 -11.27
N ASP A 32 -11.52 -23.22 -10.80
CA ASP A 32 -12.30 -22.20 -11.49
C ASP A 32 -11.73 -21.87 -12.89
N LEU A 33 -10.41 -21.98 -13.05
CA LEU A 33 -9.68 -21.65 -14.28
C LEU A 33 -9.27 -22.86 -15.11
N GLU A 34 -9.66 -24.06 -14.71
CA GLU A 34 -9.30 -25.33 -15.35
C GLU A 34 -7.77 -25.53 -15.47
N LEU A 35 -7.02 -25.08 -14.45
CA LEU A 35 -5.57 -25.21 -14.32
C LEU A 35 -5.19 -26.22 -13.24
N SER A 36 -3.94 -26.69 -13.26
CA SER A 36 -3.42 -27.47 -12.14
C SER A 36 -3.10 -26.57 -10.94
N HIS A 37 -3.24 -27.11 -9.73
CA HIS A 37 -2.88 -26.40 -8.49
C HIS A 37 -1.42 -25.94 -8.50
N ASP A 38 -0.51 -26.80 -8.97
CA ASP A 38 0.92 -26.50 -9.00
C ASP A 38 1.24 -25.39 -10.01
N GLU A 39 0.56 -25.35 -11.14
CA GLU A 39 0.70 -24.28 -12.12
C GLU A 39 0.27 -22.93 -11.54
N VAL A 40 -0.90 -22.87 -10.87
CA VAL A 40 -1.38 -21.64 -10.22
C VAL A 40 -0.38 -21.15 -9.18
N LEU A 41 0.13 -22.03 -8.32
CA LEU A 41 1.14 -21.67 -7.31
C LEU A 41 2.44 -21.18 -7.93
N ALA A 42 2.96 -21.87 -8.94
CA ALA A 42 4.19 -21.49 -9.61
C ALA A 42 4.07 -20.10 -10.27
N ARG A 43 2.93 -19.83 -10.94
CA ARG A 43 2.66 -18.53 -11.56
C ARG A 43 2.52 -17.40 -10.54
N LEU A 44 1.77 -17.61 -9.47
CA LEU A 44 1.60 -16.61 -8.41
C LEU A 44 2.94 -16.27 -7.73
N ASN A 45 3.77 -17.26 -7.45
CA ASN A 45 5.10 -17.03 -6.89
C ASN A 45 5.98 -16.22 -7.85
N ARG A 46 6.02 -16.59 -9.13
CA ARG A 46 6.74 -15.84 -10.17
C ARG A 46 6.25 -14.39 -10.29
N LEU A 47 4.93 -14.16 -10.27
CA LEU A 47 4.35 -12.82 -10.35
C LEU A 47 4.67 -11.98 -9.12
N LYS A 48 4.76 -12.62 -7.94
CA LYS A 48 5.18 -11.98 -6.70
C LYS A 48 6.68 -11.64 -6.72
N GLU A 49 7.54 -12.55 -7.15
CA GLU A 49 8.98 -12.32 -7.30
C GLU A 49 9.29 -11.19 -8.29
N LYS A 50 8.51 -11.09 -9.37
CA LYS A 50 8.60 -9.99 -10.34
C LYS A 50 7.99 -8.65 -9.84
N GLY A 51 7.44 -8.61 -8.63
CA GLY A 51 6.82 -7.41 -8.05
C GLY A 51 5.48 -6.99 -8.68
N ILE A 52 4.90 -7.83 -9.55
CA ILE A 52 3.56 -7.58 -10.13
C ILE A 52 2.50 -7.74 -9.05
N ILE A 53 2.58 -8.79 -8.25
CA ILE A 53 1.78 -8.96 -7.04
C ILE A 53 2.61 -8.44 -5.86
N ARG A 54 2.19 -7.33 -5.27
CA ARG A 54 2.86 -6.77 -4.08
C ARG A 54 2.67 -7.64 -2.85
N ARG A 55 1.43 -8.08 -2.61
CA ARG A 55 1.04 -8.97 -1.51
C ARG A 55 -0.29 -9.64 -1.81
N VAL A 56 -0.54 -10.77 -1.19
CA VAL A 56 -1.85 -11.40 -1.08
C VAL A 56 -2.32 -11.22 0.36
N GLY A 57 -3.51 -10.65 0.57
CA GLY A 57 -4.02 -10.42 1.92
C GLY A 57 -5.18 -9.43 1.95
N GLY A 58 -5.85 -9.35 3.09
CA GLY A 58 -6.96 -8.42 3.32
C GLY A 58 -6.47 -6.96 3.32
N ASN A 59 -7.34 -6.07 2.85
CA ASN A 59 -7.18 -4.63 3.01
C ASN A 59 -8.27 -4.15 3.97
N PHE A 60 -7.85 -3.72 5.16
CA PHE A 60 -8.77 -3.31 6.21
C PHE A 60 -9.16 -1.84 6.07
N VAL A 61 -10.35 -1.50 6.54
CA VAL A 61 -10.82 -0.11 6.65
C VAL A 61 -10.42 0.41 8.04
N PRO A 62 -9.44 1.30 8.16
CA PRO A 62 -8.89 1.72 9.47
C PRO A 62 -9.98 2.21 10.43
N GLY A 63 -10.89 3.07 9.98
CA GLY A 63 -11.97 3.62 10.81
C GLY A 63 -12.93 2.58 11.40
N LYS A 64 -13.08 1.41 10.75
CA LYS A 64 -13.88 0.30 11.31
C LYS A 64 -13.14 -0.52 12.36
N LEU A 65 -11.83 -0.34 12.47
CA LEU A 65 -10.96 -0.95 13.47
C LEU A 65 -10.62 0.01 14.62
N GLY A 66 -11.22 1.22 14.64
CA GLY A 66 -10.94 2.24 15.64
C GLY A 66 -9.66 3.04 15.38
N PHE A 67 -9.10 2.97 14.16
CA PHE A 67 -7.93 3.73 13.75
C PHE A 67 -8.32 4.93 12.89
N VAL A 68 -7.51 5.97 12.94
CA VAL A 68 -7.59 7.13 12.05
C VAL A 68 -6.47 7.06 11.00
N SER A 69 -6.73 7.63 9.84
CA SER A 69 -5.77 7.67 8.73
C SER A 69 -5.71 9.07 8.16
N THR A 70 -4.51 9.53 7.85
CA THR A 70 -4.29 10.84 7.23
C THR A 70 -3.28 10.75 6.11
N LEU A 71 -3.33 11.71 5.18
CA LEU A 71 -2.28 11.96 4.21
C LEU A 71 -1.42 13.11 4.75
N CYS A 72 -0.11 12.88 4.79
CA CYS A 72 0.86 13.89 5.20
C CYS A 72 1.69 14.36 4.02
N ALA A 73 2.13 15.63 4.05
CA ALA A 73 3.02 16.17 3.06
C ALA A 73 4.10 17.06 3.69
N ALA A 74 5.32 16.97 3.20
CA ALA A 74 6.46 17.74 3.69
C ALA A 74 7.23 18.39 2.54
N LYS A 75 7.80 19.58 2.81
CA LYS A 75 8.81 20.23 1.97
C LYS A 75 10.18 19.85 2.50
N VAL A 76 10.90 19.00 1.80
CA VAL A 76 12.17 18.45 2.25
C VAL A 76 13.27 18.91 1.30
N PRO A 77 14.37 19.55 1.77
CA PRO A 77 15.53 19.87 0.95
C PRO A 77 16.08 18.60 0.28
N GLU A 78 16.58 18.71 -0.94
CA GLU A 78 16.99 17.57 -1.76
C GLU A 78 18.06 16.71 -1.06
N ASP A 79 19.00 17.33 -0.40
CA ASP A 79 20.06 16.68 0.38
C ASP A 79 19.58 15.94 1.63
N LYS A 80 18.35 16.18 2.08
CA LYS A 80 17.74 15.56 3.27
C LYS A 80 16.64 14.52 2.94
N ILE A 81 16.28 14.33 1.67
CA ILE A 81 15.17 13.47 1.28
C ILE A 81 15.37 12.04 1.77
N SER A 82 16.57 11.49 1.59
CA SER A 82 16.88 10.11 1.99
C SER A 82 16.71 9.89 3.49
N ASP A 83 17.31 10.78 4.29
CA ASP A 83 17.30 10.68 5.76
C ASP A 83 15.88 10.90 6.32
N PHE A 84 15.12 11.84 5.74
CA PHE A 84 13.73 12.09 6.09
C PHE A 84 12.86 10.87 5.77
N ALA A 85 12.99 10.30 4.56
CA ALA A 85 12.23 9.13 4.15
C ALA A 85 12.54 7.92 5.03
N GLU A 86 13.81 7.70 5.40
CA GLU A 86 14.22 6.64 6.31
C GLU A 86 13.61 6.83 7.71
N THR A 87 13.65 8.06 8.23
CA THR A 87 13.04 8.39 9.53
C THR A 87 11.53 8.11 9.52
N VAL A 88 10.82 8.61 8.51
CA VAL A 88 9.36 8.37 8.34
C VAL A 88 9.05 6.88 8.23
N ASN A 89 9.85 6.12 7.49
CA ASN A 89 9.63 4.69 7.27
C ASN A 89 9.81 3.83 8.54
N ARG A 90 10.46 4.33 9.59
CA ARG A 90 10.58 3.63 10.88
C ARG A 90 9.26 3.58 11.67
N TYR A 91 8.30 4.43 11.34
CA TYR A 91 7.00 4.46 12.01
C TYR A 91 6.07 3.37 11.44
N PRO A 92 5.60 2.40 12.25
CA PRO A 92 4.77 1.29 11.76
C PRO A 92 3.45 1.74 11.15
N GLY A 93 2.94 2.90 11.55
CA GLY A 93 1.71 3.48 10.99
C GLY A 93 1.87 4.08 9.60
N VAL A 94 3.09 4.26 9.11
CA VAL A 94 3.34 4.74 7.75
C VAL A 94 3.21 3.59 6.77
N THR A 95 2.25 3.70 5.85
CA THR A 95 1.93 2.62 4.90
C THR A 95 2.41 2.90 3.48
N HIS A 96 2.54 4.16 3.13
CA HIS A 96 3.00 4.63 1.82
C HIS A 96 3.86 5.87 2.04
N ASN A 97 4.96 5.97 1.31
CA ASN A 97 5.86 7.12 1.35
C ASN A 97 6.43 7.34 -0.05
N TYR A 98 6.16 8.52 -0.65
CA TYR A 98 6.49 8.83 -2.03
C TYR A 98 7.16 10.18 -2.15
N GLN A 99 8.17 10.26 -3.00
CA GLN A 99 8.67 11.52 -3.54
C GLN A 99 7.83 11.94 -4.76
N ARG A 100 7.52 13.23 -4.86
CA ARG A 100 6.79 13.83 -5.98
C ARG A 100 7.52 15.09 -6.47
N ASP A 101 7.37 15.38 -7.74
CA ASP A 101 7.82 16.62 -8.34
C ASP A 101 6.82 17.74 -8.03
N ASN A 102 6.96 18.32 -6.85
CA ASN A 102 6.12 19.39 -6.32
C ASN A 102 6.84 20.11 -5.18
N GLU A 103 6.39 21.31 -4.80
CA GLU A 103 6.89 22.05 -3.63
C GLU A 103 6.81 21.20 -2.34
N PHE A 104 5.68 20.54 -2.09
CA PHE A 104 5.58 19.45 -1.11
C PHE A 104 6.04 18.19 -1.82
N ASN A 105 7.29 17.83 -1.64
CA ASN A 105 7.93 16.79 -2.42
C ASN A 105 7.94 15.39 -1.76
N ILE A 106 7.62 15.29 -0.46
CA ILE A 106 7.45 14.00 0.21
C ILE A 106 6.02 13.87 0.70
N TRP A 107 5.37 12.76 0.34
CA TRP A 107 3.99 12.44 0.68
C TRP A 107 3.91 11.06 1.30
N PHE A 108 3.29 10.95 2.47
CA PHE A 108 3.14 9.68 3.16
C PHE A 108 1.78 9.53 3.83
N THR A 109 1.29 8.31 3.92
CA THR A 109 0.05 7.99 4.63
C THR A 109 0.39 7.51 6.02
N PHE A 110 -0.24 8.09 7.04
CA PHE A 110 -0.08 7.72 8.44
C PHE A 110 -1.39 7.16 9.01
N ILE A 111 -1.31 6.03 9.71
CA ILE A 111 -2.43 5.39 10.42
C ILE A 111 -2.04 5.25 11.88
N ALA A 112 -2.92 5.67 12.80
CA ALA A 112 -2.70 5.55 14.26
C ALA A 112 -4.05 5.33 14.98
N PRO A 113 -4.01 4.93 16.27
CA PRO A 113 -5.21 4.77 17.09
C PRO A 113 -6.00 6.07 17.27
N SER A 114 -5.33 7.24 17.22
CA SER A 114 -6.01 8.53 17.40
C SER A 114 -5.34 9.64 16.57
N ALA A 115 -6.05 10.76 16.40
CA ALA A 115 -5.53 11.95 15.73
C ALA A 115 -4.38 12.60 16.54
N GLU A 116 -4.50 12.60 17.85
CA GLU A 116 -3.48 13.13 18.77
C GLU A 116 -2.18 12.34 18.67
N GLU A 117 -2.26 11.03 18.47
CA GLU A 117 -1.07 10.19 18.27
C GLU A 117 -0.40 10.48 16.92
N ILE A 118 -1.17 10.75 15.87
CA ILE A 118 -0.62 11.22 14.59
C ILE A 118 0.13 12.53 14.79
N GLU A 119 -0.50 13.53 15.42
CA GLU A 119 0.11 14.84 15.66
C GLU A 119 1.41 14.71 16.48
N SER A 120 1.38 13.94 17.57
CA SER A 120 2.56 13.68 18.40
C SER A 120 3.70 13.01 17.61
N ASN A 121 3.39 12.07 16.71
CA ASN A 121 4.39 11.43 15.87
C ASN A 121 4.93 12.38 14.80
N LEU A 122 4.11 13.26 14.21
CA LEU A 122 4.57 14.28 13.26
C LEU A 122 5.49 15.30 13.94
N GLU A 123 5.22 15.69 15.19
CA GLU A 123 6.10 16.54 15.98
C GLU A 123 7.46 15.86 16.25
N LYS A 124 7.47 14.57 16.58
CA LYS A 124 8.71 13.79 16.74
C LYS A 124 9.52 13.73 15.44
N ILE A 125 8.86 13.42 14.32
CA ILE A 125 9.50 13.42 12.98
C ILE A 125 10.11 14.80 12.69
N SER A 126 9.38 15.88 12.95
CA SER A 126 9.89 17.25 12.78
C SER A 126 11.11 17.51 13.67
N GLY A 127 11.08 17.09 14.93
CA GLY A 127 12.20 17.24 15.88
C GLY A 127 13.43 16.44 15.47
N GLU A 128 13.26 15.20 15.01
CA GLU A 128 14.37 14.33 14.59
C GLU A 128 15.02 14.80 13.30
N THR A 129 14.22 15.29 12.35
CA THR A 129 14.70 15.62 10.99
C THR A 129 15.01 17.10 10.80
N GLY A 130 14.50 17.98 11.67
CA GLY A 130 14.54 19.43 11.49
C GLY A 130 13.63 19.94 10.38
N ILE A 131 12.74 19.08 9.84
CA ILE A 131 11.77 19.48 8.82
C ILE A 131 10.50 19.95 9.53
N ILE A 132 10.20 21.24 9.35
CA ILE A 132 9.02 21.90 9.95
C ILE A 132 7.87 22.02 8.94
N GLY A 133 6.65 22.22 9.47
CA GLY A 133 5.48 22.47 8.61
C GLY A 133 5.00 21.23 7.83
N ILE A 134 5.17 20.05 8.41
CA ILE A 134 4.56 18.83 7.87
C ILE A 134 3.04 18.99 7.93
N LEU A 135 2.40 18.90 6.76
CA LEU A 135 0.95 18.99 6.67
C LEU A 135 0.30 17.68 7.16
N ASN A 136 -0.76 17.81 7.97
CA ASN A 136 -1.66 16.74 8.36
C ASN A 136 -3.00 16.96 7.65
N LEU A 137 -3.35 16.10 6.69
CA LEU A 137 -4.48 16.26 5.75
C LEU A 137 -5.46 15.07 5.87
N PRO A 138 -6.23 14.98 6.97
CA PRO A 138 -7.22 13.92 7.11
C PRO A 138 -8.33 14.04 6.08
N ALA A 139 -8.76 12.90 5.50
CA ALA A 139 -9.85 12.91 4.55
C ALA A 139 -11.18 13.21 5.23
N THR A 140 -11.90 14.21 4.74
CA THR A 140 -13.26 14.55 5.20
C THR A 140 -14.33 13.69 4.55
N LYS A 141 -14.05 13.19 3.33
CA LYS A 141 -14.96 12.31 2.58
C LYS A 141 -14.17 11.40 1.66
N VAL A 142 -14.52 10.12 1.66
CA VAL A 142 -13.94 9.12 0.76
C VAL A 142 -14.95 8.86 -0.38
N PHE A 143 -14.51 9.02 -1.62
CA PHE A 143 -15.33 8.78 -2.80
C PHE A 143 -15.07 7.40 -3.40
N LYS A 144 -13.80 6.93 -3.45
CA LYS A 144 -13.40 5.64 -4.00
C LYS A 144 -12.02 5.24 -3.46
N VAL A 145 -11.87 3.99 -3.07
CA VAL A 145 -10.58 3.41 -2.62
C VAL A 145 -10.18 2.13 -3.35
N LYS A 146 -11.01 1.68 -4.32
CA LYS A 146 -10.77 0.45 -5.08
C LYS A 146 -10.32 0.79 -6.50
N ALA A 147 -9.16 0.25 -6.91
CA ALA A 147 -8.74 0.17 -8.31
C ALA A 147 -9.10 -1.20 -8.88
N HIS A 148 -9.35 -1.26 -10.18
CA HIS A 148 -9.52 -2.48 -10.97
C HIS A 148 -8.70 -2.32 -12.24
N PHE A 149 -7.96 -3.35 -12.62
CA PHE A 149 -7.13 -3.40 -13.81
C PHE A 149 -7.73 -4.41 -14.78
N ASP A 150 -8.10 -3.98 -15.98
CA ASP A 150 -8.51 -4.86 -17.07
C ASP A 150 -7.24 -5.35 -17.79
N LEU A 151 -6.90 -6.62 -17.63
CA LEU A 151 -5.66 -7.23 -18.13
C LEU A 151 -5.91 -8.15 -19.32
#